data_62dfbf1b6c8c8a26ae460fcdfee08d6b
#
_entry.id   62dfbf1b6c8c8a26ae460fcdfee08d6b
#
_cell.length_a   1.000
_cell.length_b   1.000
_cell.length_c   1.000
_cell.angle_alpha   90.00
_cell.angle_beta   90.00
_cell.angle_gamma   90.00
#
_symmetry.space_group_name_H-M   'P 1'
#
loop_
_entity.id
_entity.type
_entity.pdbx_description
1 polymer ?
#
loop_
_entity_poly.entity_id
_entity_poly.type
_entity_poly.pdbx_seq_one_letter_code
_entity_poly.pdbx_strand_id
1 'polypeptide(L)'
;MKLNNKWMAVSLIAGSLVALTGCVQYPTERQSVVDLRPQISFRFDLADARLNEARVLVDGLDSGRLGDFVDGKGALRVLSGSHGVQIVSGTEVLLSERAYLGDGVARPFNVK
;
A
#
# COMPACT_ATOMS: atom_id res chain seq x y z
N MET A 1 -55.94 4.64 -44.63
CA MET A 1 -55.77 4.29 -44.27
C MET A 1 -54.96 3.54 -43.95
N LYS A 2 -54.92 3.17 -43.81
CA LYS A 2 -54.26 2.46 -43.46
C LYS A 2 -53.03 2.59 -43.22
N LEU A 3 -52.53 3.12 -43.35
CA LEU A 3 -51.35 3.29 -43.15
C LEU A 3 -51.07 3.53 -41.95
N ASN A 4 -51.70 3.81 -41.31
CA ASN A 4 -51.48 4.09 -40.13
C ASN A 4 -50.84 3.15 -39.44
N ASN A 5 -50.98 2.26 -39.55
CA ASN A 5 -50.46 1.30 -38.81
C ASN A 5 -49.10 1.39 -38.80
N LYS A 6 -48.53 1.76 -39.62
CA LYS A 6 -47.27 1.71 -39.57
C LYS A 6 -46.72 2.43 -38.57
N TRP A 7 -47.13 3.32 -38.16
CA TRP A 7 -46.52 4.00 -37.25
C TRP A 7 -46.46 3.47 -36.05
N MET A 8 -47.21 2.88 -35.75
CA MET A 8 -47.22 2.38 -34.54
C MET A 8 -46.09 1.61 -34.37
N ALA A 9 -45.65 1.05 -35.11
CA ALA A 9 -44.61 0.16 -34.92
C ALA A 9 -43.46 0.93 -34.51
N VAL A 10 -43.22 1.90 -34.99
CA VAL A 10 -42.16 2.57 -34.65
C VAL A 10 -42.09 2.95 -33.34
N SER A 11 -43.01 3.36 -32.81
CA SER A 11 -42.87 3.70 -31.50
C SER A 11 -42.35 2.76 -30.70
N LEU A 12 -42.67 1.68 -30.89
CA LEU A 12 -42.19 0.77 -29.98
C LEU A 12 -40.84 0.67 -30.00
N ILE A 13 -40.24 0.72 -30.89
CA ILE A 13 -38.93 0.56 -30.88
C ILE A 13 -38.32 1.47 -30.03
N ALA A 14 -38.69 2.54 -30.01
CA ALA A 14 -38.05 3.42 -29.20
C ALA A 14 -37.99 3.00 -27.82
N GLY A 15 -38.92 2.60 -27.37
CA GLY A 15 -38.88 2.23 -26.01
C GLY A 15 -37.87 1.32 -25.73
N SER A 16 -37.71 0.50 -26.46
CA SER A 16 -36.82 -0.49 -26.08
C SER A 16 -35.51 0.00 -25.82
N LEU A 17 -35.08 0.75 -26.54
CA LEU A 17 -33.77 1.06 -26.26
C LEU A 17 -33.53 1.62 -25.01
N VAL A 18 -34.24 2.28 -24.55
CA VAL A 18 -34.02 2.73 -23.34
C VAL A 18 -33.63 1.81 -22.43
N ALA A 19 -34.21 0.92 -22.37
CA ALA A 19 -33.89 -0.01 -21.42
C ALA A 19 -32.52 -0.29 -21.36
N LEU A 20 -32.01 -0.55 -22.31
CA LEU A 20 -30.74 -0.95 -22.16
C LEU A 20 -29.87 -0.09 -21.58
N THR A 21 -30.01 0.96 -21.69
CA THR A 21 -29.10 1.71 -21.14
C THR A 21 -28.93 1.51 -19.79
N GLY A 22 -29.79 1.33 -19.14
CA GLY A 22 -29.60 1.26 -17.79
C GLY A 22 -28.64 0.39 -17.37
N CYS A 23 -28.58 -0.50 -17.93
CA CYS A 23 -27.78 -1.49 -17.36
C CYS A 23 -26.49 -1.17 -17.21
N VAL A 24 -26.14 -0.43 -17.79
CA VAL A 24 -24.89 -0.20 -17.61
C VAL A 24 -24.33 0.09 -16.50
N GLN A 25 -24.79 0.39 -15.82
CA GLN A 25 -24.15 0.75 -14.78
C GLN A 25 -23.55 -0.10 -14.02
N TYR A 26 -22.82 -0.14 -13.70
CA TYR A 26 -22.15 -0.86 -12.91
C TYR A 26 -21.67 -0.51 -11.89
N PRO A 27 -21.52 -0.99 -11.21
CA PRO A 27 -21.10 -0.97 -10.08
C PRO A 27 -19.96 -0.48 -9.89
N THR A 28 -19.69 -0.02 -9.59
CA THR A 28 -18.65 0.48 -9.36
C THR A 28 -18.23 0.12 -8.18
N GLU A 29 -18.24 -0.86 -7.79
CA GLU A 29 -17.80 -1.23 -6.65
C GLU A 29 -16.47 -0.99 -6.53
N ARG A 30 -15.99 -0.41 -5.68
CA ARG A 30 -14.79 -0.23 -5.39
C ARG A 30 -14.38 -1.01 -4.33
N GLN A 31 -13.46 -1.68 -4.34
CA GLN A 31 -12.98 -2.44 -3.36
C GLN A 31 -11.96 -1.72 -2.66
N SER A 32 -11.98 -1.48 -1.48
CA SER A 32 -10.98 -0.86 -0.76
C SER A 32 -10.09 -1.86 -0.20
N VAL A 33 -8.89 -1.88 -0.53
CA VAL A 33 -7.98 -2.87 -0.02
C VAL A 33 -7.22 -2.26 1.11
N VAL A 34 -7.21 -2.86 2.23
CA VAL A 34 -6.46 -2.42 3.37
C VAL A 34 -5.12 -3.09 3.33
N ASP A 35 -4.06 -2.34 3.41
CA ASP A 35 -2.71 -2.88 3.41
C ASP A 35 -2.38 -3.28 4.84
N LEU A 36 -2.37 -4.57 5.11
CA LEU A 36 -2.07 -5.07 6.43
C LEU A 36 -0.62 -5.47 6.61
N ARG A 37 0.23 -5.16 5.67
CA ARG A 37 1.63 -5.51 5.84
C ARG A 37 2.18 -4.79 7.06
N PRO A 38 2.99 -5.46 7.86
CA PRO A 38 3.58 -4.82 9.02
C PRO A 38 4.51 -3.70 8.61
N GLN A 39 4.74 -2.78 9.53
CA GLN A 39 5.64 -1.69 9.24
C GLN A 39 6.63 -1.56 10.37
N ILE A 40 7.84 -1.17 10.03
CA ILE A 40 8.88 -0.97 11.00
C ILE A 40 9.38 0.46 10.89
N SER A 41 9.83 0.99 12.00
CA SER A 41 10.37 2.32 12.05
C SER A 41 11.51 2.33 13.05
N PHE A 42 12.22 3.43 13.17
CA PHE A 42 13.42 3.46 13.99
C PHE A 42 13.48 4.72 14.84
N ARG A 43 13.98 4.56 16.04
CA ARG A 43 14.21 5.65 16.97
C ARG A 43 15.69 5.81 17.14
N PHE A 44 16.22 6.96 16.87
CA PHE A 44 17.65 7.22 16.98
C PHE A 44 17.89 8.71 17.11
N ASP A 45 19.11 9.11 17.37
CA ASP A 45 19.43 10.50 17.53
C ASP A 45 19.41 11.19 16.16
N LEU A 46 18.39 12.00 15.92
CA LEU A 46 18.22 12.63 14.63
C LEU A 46 19.29 13.68 14.33
N ALA A 47 20.01 14.12 15.34
CA ALA A 47 21.07 15.07 15.12
C ALA A 47 22.33 14.39 14.60
N ASP A 48 22.37 13.08 14.63
CA ASP A 48 23.55 12.36 14.17
C ASP A 48 23.42 12.10 12.68
N ALA A 49 24.20 12.84 11.88
CA ALA A 49 24.14 12.70 10.45
C ALA A 49 24.54 11.31 9.99
N ARG A 50 25.42 10.67 10.71
CA ARG A 50 25.86 9.34 10.33
C ARG A 50 24.70 8.35 10.43
N LEU A 51 23.88 8.49 11.46
CA LEU A 51 22.75 7.59 11.61
C LEU A 51 21.69 7.90 10.54
N ASN A 52 21.47 9.12 10.20
CA ASN A 52 20.51 9.43 9.18
C ASN A 52 20.87 8.82 7.84
N GLU A 53 22.14 8.71 7.54
CA GLU A 53 22.58 8.16 6.28
C GLU A 53 22.82 6.63 6.33
N ALA A 54 22.67 6.04 7.48
CA ALA A 54 22.88 4.60 7.61
C ALA A 54 21.87 3.85 6.75
N ARG A 55 22.18 2.64 6.38
CA ARG A 55 21.31 1.87 5.49
C ARG A 55 20.52 0.84 6.30
N VAL A 56 19.30 0.65 5.91
CA VAL A 56 18.43 -0.35 6.53
C VAL A 56 18.42 -1.57 5.64
N LEU A 57 18.79 -2.71 6.20
CA LEU A 57 18.78 -3.95 5.47
C LEU A 57 17.72 -4.86 6.08
N VAL A 58 16.84 -5.37 5.26
CA VAL A 58 15.84 -6.32 5.71
C VAL A 58 16.14 -7.62 4.99
N ASP A 59 16.44 -8.64 5.74
CA ASP A 59 16.83 -9.95 5.22
C ASP A 59 18.01 -9.83 4.26
N GLY A 60 18.91 -8.91 4.56
CA GLY A 60 20.08 -8.70 3.75
C GLY A 60 19.89 -7.79 2.55
N LEU A 61 18.68 -7.28 2.33
CA LEU A 61 18.43 -6.42 1.20
C LEU A 61 18.35 -4.97 1.64
N ASP A 62 19.03 -4.10 0.93
CA ASP A 62 19.08 -2.69 1.25
C ASP A 62 17.71 -2.08 0.96
N SER A 63 17.06 -1.54 1.97
CA SER A 63 15.71 -1.01 1.85
C SER A 63 15.67 0.51 1.94
N GLY A 64 16.78 1.17 2.11
CA GLY A 64 16.82 2.61 2.13
C GLY A 64 17.60 3.19 3.29
N ARG A 65 17.49 4.48 3.48
CA ARG A 65 18.23 5.17 4.52
C ARG A 65 17.46 5.14 5.83
N LEU A 66 18.18 5.05 6.92
CA LEU A 66 17.56 5.04 8.23
C LEU A 66 16.75 6.33 8.45
N GLY A 67 17.21 7.44 7.95
CA GLY A 67 16.53 8.70 8.12
C GLY A 67 15.17 8.79 7.46
N ASP A 68 14.86 7.86 6.56
CA ASP A 68 13.56 7.85 5.88
C ASP A 68 12.50 7.13 6.70
N PHE A 69 12.91 6.41 7.73
CA PHE A 69 11.97 5.59 8.49
C PHE A 69 11.97 5.94 9.98
N VAL A 70 11.93 7.21 10.27
CA VAL A 70 11.93 7.69 11.64
C VAL A 70 10.57 7.46 12.27
N ASP A 71 10.56 6.85 13.45
CA ASP A 71 9.31 6.54 14.14
C ASP A 71 8.45 7.80 14.28
N GLY A 72 7.23 7.72 13.86
CA GLY A 72 6.31 8.84 13.88
C GLY A 72 6.31 9.66 12.61
N LYS A 73 7.29 9.46 11.72
CA LYS A 73 7.34 10.22 10.50
C LYS A 73 7.34 9.35 9.27
N GLY A 74 7.91 8.21 9.33
CA GLY A 74 7.96 7.29 8.19
C GLY A 74 8.03 5.88 8.67
N ALA A 75 7.75 4.96 7.80
CA ALA A 75 7.80 3.55 8.14
C ALA A 75 8.07 2.73 6.90
N LEU A 76 8.75 1.62 7.10
CA LEU A 76 9.05 0.70 6.03
C LEU A 76 8.07 -0.46 6.12
N ARG A 77 7.36 -0.75 5.06
CA ARG A 77 6.46 -1.88 5.08
C ARG A 77 7.19 -3.13 4.62
N VAL A 78 6.96 -4.21 5.31
CA VAL A 78 7.60 -5.48 4.99
C VAL A 78 6.53 -6.55 4.94
N LEU A 79 6.85 -7.70 4.43
CA LEU A 79 5.89 -8.79 4.40
C LEU A 79 5.74 -9.37 5.80
N SER A 80 4.61 -9.96 6.08
CA SER A 80 4.41 -10.63 7.36
C SER A 80 5.36 -11.80 7.49
N GLY A 81 5.85 -12.04 8.65
CA GLY A 81 6.74 -13.16 8.92
C GLY A 81 7.97 -12.73 9.69
N SER A 82 8.93 -13.61 9.78
CA SER A 82 10.18 -13.34 10.47
C SER A 82 11.16 -12.67 9.55
N HIS A 83 11.79 -11.63 10.03
CA HIS A 83 12.78 -10.90 9.24
C HIS A 83 14.00 -10.56 10.07
N GLY A 84 15.14 -10.53 9.42
CA GLY A 84 16.35 -10.01 10.05
C GLY A 84 16.46 -8.54 9.68
N VAL A 85 16.53 -7.66 10.66
CA VAL A 85 16.65 -6.25 10.44
C VAL A 85 18.03 -5.80 10.88
N GLN A 86 18.75 -5.16 9.99
CA GLN A 86 20.08 -4.66 10.30
C GLN A 86 20.20 -3.21 9.89
N ILE A 87 20.95 -2.45 10.67
CA ILE A 87 21.28 -1.08 10.32
C ILE A 87 22.78 -1.04 10.20
N VAL A 88 23.28 -0.60 9.08
CA VAL A 88 24.72 -0.54 8.86
C VAL A 88 25.16 0.84 8.44
N SER A 89 26.31 1.25 8.90
CA SER A 89 26.93 2.49 8.52
C SER A 89 28.30 2.12 7.99
N GLY A 90 28.45 2.17 6.68
CA GLY A 90 29.69 1.69 6.07
C GLY A 90 29.86 0.21 6.33
N THR A 91 30.87 -0.16 7.05
CA THR A 91 31.09 -1.55 7.36
C THR A 91 30.65 -1.86 8.79
N GLU A 92 30.17 -0.89 9.53
CA GLU A 92 29.79 -1.11 10.91
C GLU A 92 28.33 -1.48 11.04
N VAL A 93 28.01 -2.51 11.80
CA VAL A 93 26.65 -2.92 12.03
C VAL A 93 26.19 -2.26 13.31
N LEU A 94 25.21 -1.39 13.23
CA LEU A 94 24.72 -0.66 14.38
C LEU A 94 23.56 -1.36 15.06
N LEU A 95 22.83 -2.17 14.34
CA LEU A 95 21.73 -2.94 14.89
C LEU A 95 21.59 -4.22 14.10
N SER A 96 21.34 -5.32 14.75
CA SER A 96 21.06 -6.58 14.08
C SER A 96 20.06 -7.33 14.95
N GLU A 97 18.84 -7.44 14.51
CA GLU A 97 17.80 -8.11 15.26
C GLU A 97 16.93 -8.94 14.37
N ARG A 98 16.41 -10.02 14.90
CA ARG A 98 15.48 -10.81 14.15
C ARG A 98 14.14 -10.67 14.84
N ALA A 99 13.11 -10.42 14.09
CA ALA A 99 11.80 -10.17 14.66
C ALA A 99 10.71 -10.84 13.84
N TYR A 100 9.68 -11.28 14.50
CA TYR A 100 8.50 -11.79 13.83
C TYR A 100 7.53 -10.63 13.74
N LEU A 101 7.04 -10.34 12.54
CA LEU A 101 6.14 -9.23 12.33
C LEU A 101 4.85 -9.75 11.73
N GLY A 102 3.79 -9.65 12.48
CA GLY A 102 2.49 -10.12 12.03
C GLY A 102 1.74 -9.03 11.30
N ASP A 103 0.63 -9.38 10.71
CA ASP A 103 -0.19 -8.45 9.98
C ASP A 103 -0.62 -7.30 10.87
N GLY A 104 -0.54 -6.11 10.35
CA GLY A 104 -1.00 -4.93 11.08
C GLY A 104 -0.09 -4.43 12.17
N VAL A 105 1.03 -5.08 12.39
CA VAL A 105 1.93 -4.68 13.45
C VAL A 105 2.76 -3.47 13.02
N ALA A 106 2.94 -2.54 13.93
CA ALA A 106 3.85 -1.42 13.72
C ALA A 106 4.90 -1.55 14.80
N ARG A 107 6.12 -1.77 14.42
CA ARG A 107 7.18 -2.00 15.40
C ARG A 107 8.33 -1.04 15.26
N PRO A 108 8.64 -0.28 16.30
CA PRO A 108 9.81 0.59 16.29
C PRO A 108 11.01 -0.16 16.85
N PHE A 109 12.18 0.15 16.33
CA PHE A 109 13.44 -0.39 16.83
C PHE A 109 14.28 0.77 17.31
N ASN A 110 15.01 0.56 18.38
CA ASN A 110 15.89 1.58 18.91
C ASN A 110 17.30 1.36 18.37
N VAL A 111 17.89 2.40 17.82
CA VAL A 111 19.22 2.31 17.28
C VAL A 111 20.10 3.26 18.06
N LYS A 112 21.23 2.79 18.53
CA LYS A 112 22.11 3.63 19.35
C LYS A 112 23.32 4.06 18.64
#